data_f344356ba10d9d058ee8578df41e6933
#
_entry.id   f344356ba10d9d058ee8578df41e6933
#
_cell.length_a   1.000
_cell.length_b   1.000
_cell.length_c   1.000
_cell.angle_alpha   90.00
_cell.angle_beta   90.00
_cell.angle_gamma   90.00
#
_symmetry.space_group_name_H-M   'P 1'
#
loop_
_entity.id
_entity.type
_entity.pdbx_description
1 polymer ?
#
loop_
_entity_poly.entity_id
_entity_poly.type
_entity_poly.pdbx_seq_one_letter_code
_entity_poly.pdbx_strand_id
1 'polypeptide(L)'
;MAKRLIDADTILNRAKPLAHQHAHEIQPFGHIVKLPIALAESVCKESVENLNQLLADTMTLRDLYKKHHWQVAGPTFYQLHLLFDKHYEELGEIVDTIAERIQSLGGISIAMAADVAETTMIPRPPKGREEPPVQISRLLHAHEIILKEARTMARLAAEAGDDGTNDLLVSDLIRTTEKQVWFVSEHLVDVPLVRAD
;
A
#
# COMPACT_ATOMS: atom_id res chain seq x y z
N MET A 1 28.08 3.90 -13.14
CA MET A 1 27.09 2.86 -13.50
C MET A 1 27.64 1.50 -13.13
N ALA A 2 26.92 0.72 -12.34
CA ALA A 2 27.33 -0.66 -12.06
C ALA A 2 27.20 -1.48 -13.37
N LYS A 3 28.25 -2.25 -13.71
CA LYS A 3 28.26 -3.12 -14.87
C LYS A 3 27.16 -4.19 -14.68
N ARG A 4 26.20 -4.28 -15.58
CA ARG A 4 25.21 -5.37 -15.57
C ARG A 4 25.94 -6.68 -15.77
N LEU A 5 25.78 -7.63 -14.86
CA LEU A 5 26.37 -8.97 -14.91
C LEU A 5 25.59 -9.90 -15.85
N ILE A 6 24.42 -9.50 -16.26
CA ILE A 6 23.47 -10.28 -17.06
C ILE A 6 23.28 -9.57 -18.41
N ASP A 7 23.39 -10.28 -19.49
CA ASP A 7 23.01 -9.80 -20.82
C ASP A 7 21.48 -9.81 -20.94
N ALA A 8 20.89 -8.64 -20.64
CA ALA A 8 19.45 -8.47 -20.64
C ALA A 8 18.85 -8.65 -22.05
N ASP A 9 19.57 -8.24 -23.11
CA ASP A 9 19.05 -8.33 -24.48
C ASP A 9 18.92 -9.78 -24.93
N THR A 10 19.92 -10.64 -24.59
CA THR A 10 19.83 -12.08 -24.85
C THR A 10 18.65 -12.74 -24.13
N ILE A 11 18.39 -12.37 -22.88
CA ILE A 11 17.27 -12.92 -22.11
C ILE A 11 15.93 -12.45 -22.67
N LEU A 12 15.76 -11.15 -22.91
CA LEU A 12 14.53 -10.57 -23.44
C LEU A 12 14.19 -11.11 -24.83
N ASN A 13 15.17 -11.27 -25.71
CA ASN A 13 14.96 -11.79 -27.06
C ASN A 13 14.55 -13.27 -27.11
N ARG A 14 14.86 -14.04 -26.04
CA ARG A 14 14.47 -15.47 -25.93
C ARG A 14 13.12 -15.68 -25.24
N ALA A 15 12.68 -14.74 -24.42
CA ALA A 15 11.40 -14.82 -23.72
C ALA A 15 10.25 -14.45 -24.69
N LYS A 16 9.54 -15.43 -25.20
CA LYS A 16 8.40 -15.26 -26.13
C LYS A 16 7.20 -16.07 -25.65
N PRO A 17 6.58 -15.72 -24.52
CA PRO A 17 5.50 -16.51 -23.95
C PRO A 17 4.15 -16.39 -24.69
N LEU A 18 3.95 -15.34 -25.52
CA LEU A 18 2.71 -15.19 -26.28
C LEU A 18 2.72 -16.13 -27.49
N ALA A 19 1.96 -17.21 -27.40
CA ALA A 19 1.82 -18.22 -28.43
C ALA A 19 0.90 -17.74 -29.58
N HIS A 20 1.39 -16.87 -30.45
CA HIS A 20 0.67 -16.31 -31.61
C HIS A 20 -0.59 -15.48 -31.28
N GLN A 21 -0.72 -15.02 -30.03
CA GLN A 21 -1.85 -14.19 -29.60
C GLN A 21 -1.52 -12.71 -29.81
N HIS A 22 -2.52 -11.92 -30.16
CA HIS A 22 -2.43 -10.47 -30.16
C HIS A 22 -2.83 -9.95 -28.78
N ALA A 23 -1.91 -9.28 -28.07
CA ALA A 23 -2.21 -8.63 -26.82
C ALA A 23 -3.12 -7.42 -27.07
N HIS A 24 -4.29 -7.38 -26.43
CA HIS A 24 -5.18 -6.22 -26.41
C HIS A 24 -5.91 -6.17 -25.07
N GLU A 25 -6.20 -4.96 -24.60
CA GLU A 25 -6.99 -4.75 -23.40
C GLU A 25 -8.49 -4.90 -23.73
N ILE A 26 -9.17 -5.76 -23.00
CA ILE A 26 -10.64 -5.90 -23.12
C ILE A 26 -11.38 -4.89 -22.24
N GLN A 27 -10.69 -4.30 -21.28
CA GLN A 27 -11.11 -3.16 -20.46
C GLN A 27 -9.91 -2.26 -20.18
N PRO A 28 -9.85 -1.06 -20.77
CA PRO A 28 -8.79 -0.10 -20.49
C PRO A 28 -8.83 0.40 -19.03
N PHE A 29 -7.67 0.75 -18.50
CA PHE A 29 -7.58 1.39 -17.18
C PHE A 29 -8.42 2.67 -17.12
N GLY A 30 -9.12 2.91 -16.01
CA GLY A 30 -10.04 4.04 -15.83
C GLY A 30 -11.43 3.87 -16.45
N HIS A 31 -11.67 2.76 -17.18
CA HIS A 31 -13.01 2.43 -17.67
C HIS A 31 -13.80 1.64 -16.63
N ILE A 32 -15.08 2.02 -16.41
CA ILE A 32 -15.97 1.32 -15.50
C ILE A 32 -16.92 0.42 -16.31
N VAL A 33 -16.93 -0.86 -15.97
CA VAL A 33 -17.94 -1.81 -16.44
C VAL A 33 -19.12 -1.78 -15.47
N LYS A 34 -20.30 -1.47 -15.97
CA LYS A 34 -21.50 -1.41 -15.12
C LYS A 34 -21.87 -2.80 -14.60
N LEU A 35 -21.86 -2.96 -13.29
CA LEU A 35 -22.32 -4.15 -12.59
C LEU A 35 -23.70 -3.91 -11.94
N PRO A 36 -24.52 -4.95 -11.74
CA PRO A 36 -25.86 -4.83 -11.13
C PRO A 36 -25.79 -4.75 -9.59
N ILE A 37 -25.06 -3.77 -9.06
CA ILE A 37 -24.80 -3.58 -7.61
C ILE A 37 -25.62 -2.44 -6.99
N ALA A 38 -26.58 -1.87 -7.72
CA ALA A 38 -27.45 -0.79 -7.29
C ALA A 38 -26.73 0.52 -6.88
N LEU A 39 -25.52 0.77 -7.43
CA LEU A 39 -24.80 2.04 -7.33
C LEU A 39 -24.83 2.77 -8.67
N ALA A 40 -24.81 4.11 -8.62
CA ALA A 40 -24.66 4.93 -9.81
C ALA A 40 -23.24 4.78 -10.39
N GLU A 41 -23.11 4.79 -11.72
CA GLU A 41 -21.80 4.66 -12.38
C GLU A 41 -20.81 5.76 -11.97
N SER A 42 -21.29 7.00 -11.76
CA SER A 42 -20.47 8.11 -11.27
C SER A 42 -19.90 7.84 -9.88
N VAL A 43 -20.67 7.22 -8.98
CA VAL A 43 -20.21 6.83 -7.65
C VAL A 43 -19.15 5.73 -7.75
N CYS A 44 -19.41 4.70 -8.56
CA CYS A 44 -18.41 3.64 -8.80
C CYS A 44 -17.10 4.21 -9.35
N LYS A 45 -17.17 5.14 -10.30
CA LYS A 45 -16.00 5.78 -10.89
C LYS A 45 -15.19 6.56 -9.85
N GLU A 46 -15.83 7.41 -9.06
CA GLU A 46 -15.17 8.20 -8.02
C GLU A 46 -14.53 7.30 -6.95
N SER A 47 -15.25 6.28 -6.48
CA SER A 47 -14.72 5.31 -5.53
C SER A 47 -13.52 4.54 -6.10
N VAL A 48 -13.55 4.12 -7.36
CA VAL A 48 -12.45 3.42 -8.03
C VAL A 48 -11.20 4.31 -8.16
N GLU A 49 -11.36 5.58 -8.54
CA GLU A 49 -10.26 6.54 -8.63
C GLU A 49 -9.60 6.75 -7.25
N ASN A 50 -10.40 6.99 -6.21
CA ASN A 50 -9.95 7.15 -4.83
C ASN A 50 -9.26 5.89 -4.30
N LEU A 51 -9.86 4.73 -4.50
CA LEU A 51 -9.29 3.45 -4.03
C LEU A 51 -7.98 3.09 -4.75
N ASN A 52 -7.81 3.43 -6.03
CA ASN A 52 -6.53 3.21 -6.73
C ASN A 52 -5.40 4.09 -6.17
N GLN A 53 -5.68 5.34 -5.78
CA GLN A 53 -4.70 6.17 -5.08
C GLN A 53 -4.32 5.53 -3.74
N LEU A 54 -5.30 5.17 -2.95
CA LEU A 54 -5.11 4.56 -1.64
C LEU A 54 -4.42 3.18 -1.72
N LEU A 55 -4.71 2.41 -2.77
CA LEU A 55 -4.04 1.15 -3.08
C LEU A 55 -2.54 1.35 -3.32
N ALA A 56 -2.17 2.36 -4.12
CA ALA A 56 -0.76 2.70 -4.37
C ALA A 56 -0.02 3.04 -3.08
N ASP A 57 -0.63 3.86 -2.22
CA ASP A 57 -0.02 4.28 -0.97
C ASP A 57 0.05 3.13 0.05
N THR A 58 -0.98 2.27 0.12
CA THR A 58 -0.98 1.10 0.99
C THR A 58 0.06 0.07 0.54
N MET A 59 0.21 -0.17 -0.78
CA MET A 59 1.28 -1.02 -1.32
C MET A 59 2.67 -0.45 -1.01
N THR A 60 2.83 0.86 -1.11
CA THR A 60 4.09 1.55 -0.80
C THR A 60 4.42 1.44 0.70
N LEU A 61 3.45 1.63 1.60
CA LEU A 61 3.63 1.45 3.04
C LEU A 61 3.98 0.00 3.37
N ARG A 62 3.27 -0.98 2.79
CA ARG A 62 3.56 -2.41 2.94
C ARG A 62 5.02 -2.71 2.59
N ASP A 63 5.47 -2.25 1.42
CA ASP A 63 6.83 -2.51 0.94
C ASP A 63 7.88 -1.72 1.75
N LEU A 64 7.51 -0.55 2.30
CA LEU A 64 8.34 0.21 3.22
C LEU A 64 8.58 -0.57 4.54
N TYR A 65 7.55 -1.22 5.09
CA TYR A 65 7.69 -2.14 6.21
C TYR A 65 8.66 -3.28 5.90
N LYS A 66 8.53 -3.92 4.73
CA LYS A 66 9.43 -5.02 4.34
C LYS A 66 10.86 -4.55 4.13
N LYS A 67 11.06 -3.35 3.56
CA LYS A 67 12.38 -2.72 3.46
C LYS A 67 13.01 -2.53 4.84
N HIS A 68 12.25 -1.97 5.79
CA HIS A 68 12.75 -1.73 7.13
C HIS A 68 12.94 -3.01 7.94
N HIS A 69 12.09 -4.03 7.77
CA HIS A 69 12.28 -5.37 8.30
C HIS A 69 13.64 -5.96 7.92
N TRP A 70 14.06 -5.84 6.66
CA TRP A 70 15.39 -6.31 6.22
C TRP A 70 16.55 -5.44 6.71
N GLN A 71 16.32 -4.17 6.98
CA GLN A 71 17.37 -3.18 7.22
C GLN A 71 17.49 -2.70 8.66
N VAL A 72 16.53 -3.00 9.53
CA VAL A 72 16.61 -2.64 10.94
C VAL A 72 17.83 -3.28 11.61
N ALA A 73 18.44 -2.58 12.58
CA ALA A 73 19.63 -3.03 13.29
C ALA A 73 19.67 -2.39 14.69
N GLY A 74 20.56 -2.87 15.55
CA GLY A 74 20.81 -2.30 16.87
C GLY A 74 20.09 -3.03 18.01
N PRO A 75 20.00 -2.43 19.21
CA PRO A 75 19.53 -3.12 20.42
C PRO A 75 18.08 -3.62 20.33
N THR A 76 17.24 -2.94 19.56
CA THR A 76 15.81 -3.28 19.34
C THR A 76 15.57 -4.08 18.06
N PHE A 77 16.62 -4.65 17.46
CA PHE A 77 16.54 -5.35 16.17
C PHE A 77 15.44 -6.40 16.15
N TYR A 78 15.45 -7.33 17.10
CA TYR A 78 14.56 -8.48 17.08
C TYR A 78 13.08 -8.07 17.17
N GLN A 79 12.76 -7.17 18.07
CA GLN A 79 11.40 -6.69 18.29
C GLN A 79 10.86 -5.95 17.07
N LEU A 80 11.66 -5.03 16.51
CA LEU A 80 11.25 -4.25 15.33
C LEU A 80 11.21 -5.12 14.07
N HIS A 81 12.13 -6.06 13.92
CA HIS A 81 12.14 -7.01 12.81
C HIS A 81 10.84 -7.81 12.74
N LEU A 82 10.39 -8.37 13.87
CA LEU A 82 9.15 -9.11 13.95
C LEU A 82 7.91 -8.21 13.80
N LEU A 83 7.93 -7.02 14.42
CA LEU A 83 6.82 -6.07 14.32
C LEU A 83 6.61 -5.60 12.87
N PHE A 84 7.68 -5.27 12.16
CA PHE A 84 7.60 -4.81 10.78
C PHE A 84 7.11 -5.92 9.84
N ASP A 85 7.51 -7.17 10.08
CA ASP A 85 7.01 -8.31 9.31
C ASP A 85 5.51 -8.54 9.52
N LYS A 86 5.06 -8.49 10.77
CA LYS A 86 3.64 -8.57 11.10
C LYS A 86 2.81 -7.48 10.42
N HIS A 87 3.27 -6.22 10.44
CA HIS A 87 2.57 -5.12 9.79
C HIS A 87 2.57 -5.25 8.26
N TYR A 88 3.65 -5.78 7.68
CA TYR A 88 3.70 -6.12 6.26
C TYR A 88 2.62 -7.13 5.87
N GLU A 89 2.44 -8.18 6.65
CA GLU A 89 1.42 -9.21 6.41
C GLU A 89 0.01 -8.62 6.54
N GLU A 90 -0.28 -7.88 7.62
CA GLU A 90 -1.57 -7.21 7.83
C GLU A 90 -1.92 -6.24 6.67
N LEU A 91 -0.94 -5.49 6.17
CA LEU A 91 -1.15 -4.61 5.02
C LEU A 91 -1.32 -5.37 3.70
N GLY A 92 -0.75 -6.57 3.59
CA GLY A 92 -0.99 -7.46 2.45
C GLY A 92 -2.45 -7.83 2.28
N GLU A 93 -3.13 -8.18 3.36
CA GLU A 93 -4.57 -8.47 3.41
C GLU A 93 -5.39 -7.23 2.99
N ILE A 94 -5.03 -6.05 3.49
CA ILE A 94 -5.73 -4.80 3.15
C ILE A 94 -5.55 -4.43 1.67
N VAL A 95 -4.34 -4.59 1.13
CA VAL A 95 -4.05 -4.36 -0.30
C VAL A 95 -4.96 -5.22 -1.18
N ASP A 96 -5.11 -6.50 -0.85
CA ASP A 96 -5.98 -7.41 -1.59
C ASP A 96 -7.45 -6.98 -1.50
N THR A 97 -7.92 -6.68 -0.30
CA THR A 97 -9.30 -6.21 -0.06
C THR A 97 -9.62 -4.92 -0.83
N ILE A 98 -8.70 -3.95 -0.86
CA ILE A 98 -8.89 -2.72 -1.65
C ILE A 98 -8.93 -3.04 -3.15
N ALA A 99 -8.02 -3.86 -3.64
CA ALA A 99 -7.97 -4.23 -5.06
C ALA A 99 -9.24 -4.98 -5.50
N GLU A 100 -9.73 -5.92 -4.70
CA GLU A 100 -10.99 -6.63 -4.95
C GLU A 100 -12.22 -5.70 -4.88
N ARG A 101 -12.21 -4.69 -3.98
CA ARG A 101 -13.27 -3.69 -3.96
C ARG A 101 -13.32 -2.88 -5.24
N ILE A 102 -12.18 -2.46 -5.78
CA ILE A 102 -12.10 -1.78 -7.09
C ILE A 102 -12.73 -2.64 -8.19
N GLN A 103 -12.40 -3.94 -8.24
CA GLN A 103 -12.97 -4.87 -9.21
C GLN A 103 -14.49 -5.03 -9.02
N SER A 104 -14.97 -5.12 -7.79
CA SER A 104 -16.40 -5.26 -7.49
C SER A 104 -17.21 -4.00 -7.79
N LEU A 105 -16.57 -2.83 -7.93
CA LEU A 105 -17.16 -1.59 -8.44
C LEU A 105 -17.11 -1.48 -9.98
N GLY A 106 -16.56 -2.49 -10.66
CA GLY A 106 -16.43 -2.53 -12.11
C GLY A 106 -15.20 -1.80 -12.65
N GLY A 107 -14.25 -1.43 -11.81
CA GLY A 107 -12.99 -0.78 -12.18
C GLY A 107 -11.85 -1.77 -12.40
N ILE A 108 -10.67 -1.23 -12.69
CA ILE A 108 -9.39 -1.97 -12.76
C ILE A 108 -8.47 -1.43 -11.68
N SER A 109 -7.94 -2.33 -10.84
CA SER A 109 -6.93 -1.99 -9.84
C SER A 109 -5.54 -1.93 -10.47
N ILE A 110 -4.72 -0.95 -10.03
CA ILE A 110 -3.28 -0.97 -10.31
C ILE A 110 -2.63 -2.16 -9.58
N ALA A 111 -1.55 -2.70 -10.14
CA ALA A 111 -0.86 -3.85 -9.54
C ALA A 111 0.65 -3.82 -9.71
N MET A 112 1.17 -3.23 -10.76
CA MET A 112 2.59 -3.29 -11.08
C MET A 112 3.39 -2.21 -10.36
N ALA A 113 4.61 -2.56 -9.93
CA ALA A 113 5.47 -1.66 -9.17
C ALA A 113 5.76 -0.32 -9.86
N ALA A 114 5.75 -0.28 -11.20
CA ALA A 114 5.89 0.95 -11.96
C ALA A 114 4.68 1.88 -11.75
N ASP A 115 3.46 1.34 -11.88
CA ASP A 115 2.21 2.10 -11.72
C ASP A 115 2.08 2.61 -10.27
N VAL A 116 2.43 1.78 -9.28
CA VAL A 116 2.48 2.15 -7.87
C VAL A 116 3.45 3.30 -7.63
N ALA A 117 4.66 3.23 -8.20
CA ALA A 117 5.68 4.26 -8.04
C ALA A 117 5.32 5.60 -8.69
N GLU A 118 4.50 5.59 -9.74
CA GLU A 118 3.99 6.79 -10.41
C GLU A 118 2.80 7.41 -9.68
N THR A 119 2.04 6.59 -8.93
CA THR A 119 0.77 7.01 -8.30
C THR A 119 0.95 7.40 -6.83
N THR A 120 1.82 6.71 -6.08
CA THR A 120 1.95 6.91 -4.62
C THR A 120 2.38 8.33 -4.24
N MET A 121 1.76 8.87 -3.19
CA MET A 121 2.16 10.13 -2.56
C MET A 121 3.22 9.92 -1.45
N ILE A 122 3.51 8.69 -1.07
CA ILE A 122 4.52 8.40 -0.05
C ILE A 122 5.93 8.62 -0.62
N PRO A 123 6.75 9.49 -0.01
CA PRO A 123 8.10 9.78 -0.51
C PRO A 123 9.00 8.55 -0.49
N ARG A 124 9.70 8.31 -1.59
CA ARG A 124 10.66 7.22 -1.70
C ARG A 124 11.82 7.41 -0.72
N PRO A 125 12.10 6.44 0.18
CA PRO A 125 13.27 6.49 1.06
C PRO A 125 14.55 6.21 0.28
N PRO A 126 15.72 6.56 0.85
CA PRO A 126 17.01 6.14 0.27
C PRO A 126 17.13 4.62 0.22
N LYS A 127 17.91 4.10 -0.72
CA LYS A 127 18.14 2.66 -0.86
C LYS A 127 18.94 2.07 0.30
N GLY A 128 19.79 2.87 0.92
CA GLY A 128 20.65 2.48 2.02
C GLY A 128 19.89 2.26 3.32
N ARG A 129 20.62 1.74 4.31
CA ARG A 129 20.16 1.57 5.68
C ARG A 129 20.16 2.91 6.40
N GLU A 130 19.06 3.22 7.08
CA GLU A 130 18.93 4.35 8.00
C GLU A 130 18.88 3.87 9.45
N GLU A 131 19.07 4.75 10.40
CA GLU A 131 18.92 4.44 11.82
C GLU A 131 17.46 4.10 12.17
N PRO A 132 17.21 3.22 13.17
CA PRO A 132 15.85 2.81 13.54
C PRO A 132 14.89 3.97 13.83
N PRO A 133 15.23 5.04 14.56
CA PRO A 133 14.31 6.16 14.76
C PRO A 133 13.90 6.86 13.47
N VAL A 134 14.79 6.94 12.47
CA VAL A 134 14.47 7.48 11.14
C VAL A 134 13.55 6.56 10.37
N GLN A 135 13.78 5.24 10.43
CA GLN A 135 12.91 4.25 9.81
C GLN A 135 11.49 4.31 10.39
N ILE A 136 11.37 4.39 11.71
CA ILE A 136 10.10 4.56 12.43
C ILE A 136 9.40 5.85 12.01
N SER A 137 10.13 6.97 11.96
CA SER A 137 9.57 8.27 11.53
C SER A 137 9.02 8.22 10.11
N ARG A 138 9.68 7.51 9.19
CA ARG A 138 9.19 7.32 7.82
C ARG A 138 7.89 6.51 7.77
N LEU A 139 7.81 5.45 8.57
CA LEU A 139 6.60 4.63 8.68
C LEU A 139 5.44 5.47 9.23
N LEU A 140 5.66 6.23 10.30
CA LEU A 140 4.63 7.10 10.89
C LEU A 140 4.15 8.18 9.91
N HIS A 141 5.07 8.78 9.14
CA HIS A 141 4.71 9.74 8.09
C HIS A 141 3.85 9.11 6.99
N ALA A 142 4.23 7.91 6.54
CA ALA A 142 3.45 7.18 5.53
C ALA A 142 2.05 6.82 6.06
N HIS A 143 1.94 6.37 7.30
CA HIS A 143 0.66 6.14 7.95
C HIS A 143 -0.22 7.40 8.03
N GLU A 144 0.38 8.55 8.35
CA GLU A 144 -0.36 9.83 8.42
C GLU A 144 -0.95 10.23 7.07
N ILE A 145 -0.21 10.01 5.96
CA ILE A 145 -0.71 10.23 4.60
C ILE A 145 -1.94 9.35 4.36
N ILE A 146 -1.81 8.04 4.53
CA ILE A 146 -2.89 7.07 4.31
C ILE A 146 -4.11 7.38 5.18
N LEU A 147 -3.93 7.72 6.46
CA LEU A 147 -5.05 8.03 7.35
C LEU A 147 -5.78 9.30 6.94
N LYS A 148 -5.10 10.33 6.44
CA LYS A 148 -5.73 11.56 5.91
C LYS A 148 -6.58 11.26 4.67
N GLU A 149 -6.04 10.47 3.75
CA GLU A 149 -6.75 10.04 2.55
C GLU A 149 -7.96 9.18 2.90
N ALA A 150 -7.75 8.10 3.66
CA ALA A 150 -8.80 7.15 4.01
C ALA A 150 -9.98 7.82 4.72
N ARG A 151 -9.73 8.77 5.65
CA ARG A 151 -10.79 9.53 6.33
C ARG A 151 -11.56 10.44 5.37
N THR A 152 -10.89 11.01 4.38
CA THR A 152 -11.53 11.85 3.37
C THR A 152 -12.39 10.99 2.45
N MET A 153 -11.82 9.90 1.94
CA MET A 153 -12.50 8.99 1.03
C MET A 153 -13.68 8.26 1.70
N ALA A 154 -13.56 7.88 2.98
CA ALA A 154 -14.64 7.27 3.74
C ALA A 154 -15.87 8.20 3.84
N ARG A 155 -15.66 9.49 4.08
CA ARG A 155 -16.76 10.47 4.10
C ARG A 155 -17.41 10.62 2.73
N LEU A 156 -16.61 10.74 1.67
CA LEU A 156 -17.12 10.83 0.29
C LEU A 156 -17.94 9.59 -0.09
N ALA A 157 -17.45 8.39 0.24
CA ALA A 157 -18.17 7.14 0.00
C ALA A 157 -19.51 7.09 0.75
N ALA A 158 -19.54 7.49 2.04
CA ALA A 158 -20.76 7.54 2.84
C ALA A 158 -21.77 8.54 2.27
N GLU A 159 -21.32 9.75 1.89
CA GLU A 159 -22.16 10.80 1.29
C GLU A 159 -22.76 10.37 -0.07
N ALA A 160 -22.00 9.55 -0.83
CA ALA A 160 -22.44 9.00 -2.12
C ALA A 160 -23.29 7.72 -1.99
N GLY A 161 -23.47 7.15 -0.79
CA GLY A 161 -24.21 5.91 -0.53
C GLY A 161 -23.41 4.65 -0.89
N ASP A 162 -22.08 4.74 -1.03
CA ASP A 162 -21.19 3.59 -1.20
C ASP A 162 -20.75 3.04 0.16
N ASP A 163 -21.72 2.44 0.87
CA ASP A 163 -21.53 1.90 2.22
C ASP A 163 -20.43 0.84 2.28
N GLY A 164 -20.28 0.03 1.23
CA GLY A 164 -19.27 -1.02 1.19
C GLY A 164 -17.85 -0.46 1.12
N THR A 165 -17.61 0.62 0.38
CA THR A 165 -16.31 1.32 0.39
C THR A 165 -16.09 2.05 1.71
N ASN A 166 -17.13 2.70 2.25
CA ASN A 166 -17.04 3.35 3.56
C ASN A 166 -16.66 2.35 4.66
N ASP A 167 -17.34 1.22 4.74
CA ASP A 167 -17.08 0.19 5.76
C ASP A 167 -15.68 -0.39 5.66
N LEU A 168 -15.22 -0.75 4.46
CA LEU A 168 -13.84 -1.19 4.22
C LEU A 168 -12.82 -0.18 4.76
N LEU A 169 -13.01 1.10 4.42
CA LEU A 169 -12.07 2.15 4.84
C LEU A 169 -12.08 2.36 6.35
N VAL A 170 -13.24 2.37 6.99
CA VAL A 170 -13.40 2.61 8.43
C VAL A 170 -13.02 1.38 9.25
N SER A 171 -13.52 0.20 8.86
CA SER A 171 -13.42 -1.01 9.67
C SER A 171 -12.10 -1.73 9.50
N ASP A 172 -11.57 -1.78 8.28
CA ASP A 172 -10.36 -2.56 8.00
C ASP A 172 -9.12 -1.66 7.95
N LEU A 173 -9.10 -0.65 7.07
CA LEU A 173 -7.91 0.15 6.85
C LEU A 173 -7.60 1.09 8.02
N ILE A 174 -8.54 1.97 8.40
CA ILE A 174 -8.28 3.01 9.42
C ILE A 174 -7.95 2.37 10.77
N ARG A 175 -8.76 1.40 11.23
CA ARG A 175 -8.53 0.74 12.53
C ARG A 175 -7.20 0.00 12.57
N THR A 176 -6.85 -0.71 11.51
CA THR A 176 -5.57 -1.43 11.45
C THR A 176 -4.39 -0.48 11.42
N THR A 177 -4.47 0.59 10.60
CA THR A 177 -3.41 1.59 10.48
C THR A 177 -3.22 2.37 11.80
N GLU A 178 -4.29 2.75 12.49
CA GLU A 178 -4.20 3.41 13.81
C GLU A 178 -3.52 2.51 14.85
N LYS A 179 -3.86 1.22 14.87
CA LYS A 179 -3.20 0.24 15.74
C LYS A 179 -1.71 0.11 15.41
N GLN A 180 -1.36 0.06 14.13
CA GLN A 180 0.03 0.00 13.69
C GLN A 180 0.81 1.26 14.08
N VAL A 181 0.19 2.44 13.94
CA VAL A 181 0.76 3.72 14.42
C VAL A 181 1.06 3.66 15.91
N TRP A 182 0.12 3.21 16.72
CA TRP A 182 0.33 3.06 18.16
C TRP A 182 1.53 2.16 18.46
N PHE A 183 1.57 0.95 17.89
CA PHE A 183 2.68 0.00 18.14
C PHE A 183 4.03 0.56 17.71
N VAL A 184 4.10 1.27 16.59
CA VAL A 184 5.35 1.83 16.06
C VAL A 184 5.80 3.04 16.88
N SER A 185 4.88 3.92 17.30
CA SER A 185 5.19 5.13 18.05
C SER A 185 5.74 4.85 19.44
N GLU A 186 5.33 3.74 20.09
CA GLU A 186 5.84 3.34 21.41
C GLU A 186 7.35 3.07 21.40
N HIS A 187 7.94 2.79 20.25
CA HIS A 187 9.40 2.63 20.12
C HIS A 187 10.17 3.96 20.07
N LEU A 188 9.49 5.09 20.04
CA LEU A 188 10.11 6.44 20.13
C LEU A 188 10.03 7.04 21.54
N VAL A 189 9.36 6.36 22.49
CA VAL A 189 9.25 6.83 23.86
C VAL A 189 10.59 6.64 24.57
N ASP A 190 11.21 7.74 24.99
CA ASP A 190 12.50 7.73 25.69
C ASP A 190 12.27 7.66 27.21
N VAL A 191 12.06 6.43 27.69
CA VAL A 191 11.96 6.13 29.14
C VAL A 191 12.89 4.97 29.49
N PRO A 192 13.58 5.00 30.64
CA PRO A 192 14.37 3.86 31.08
C PRO A 192 13.47 2.65 31.36
N LEU A 193 13.89 1.45 30.91
CA LEU A 193 13.18 0.18 31.12
C LEU A 193 13.00 -0.15 32.62
N VAL A 194 13.95 0.25 33.44
CA VAL A 194 13.94 0.10 34.90
C VAL A 194 14.45 1.38 35.53
N ARG A 195 13.67 1.97 36.44
CA ARG A 195 14.17 2.97 37.39
C ARG A 195 14.64 2.22 38.60
N ALA A 196 15.96 2.31 38.90
CA ALA A 196 16.50 1.97 40.19
C ALA A 196 16.35 3.20 41.06
N ASP A 197 15.43 3.24 41.99
CA ASP A 197 15.32 4.22 43.04
C ASP A 197 16.30 3.85 44.16
#